data_de8a4e7634db6371d477f2f42a1ac5fa
#
_entry.id   de8a4e7634db6371d477f2f42a1ac5fa
#
_cell.length_a   1.000
_cell.length_b   1.000
_cell.length_c   1.000
_cell.angle_alpha   90.00
_cell.angle_beta   90.00
_cell.angle_gamma   90.00
#
_symmetry.space_group_name_H-M   'P 1'
#
loop_
_entity.id
_entity.type
_entity.pdbx_description
1 polymer ?
#
loop_
_entity_poly.entity_id
_entity_poly.type
_entity_poly.pdbx_seq_one_letter_code
_entity_poly.pdbx_strand_id
1 'polypeptide(L)'
;FSRVWLFMEINLDYNNIDFKDKIINLPKGVKIVNIYGDNINISTLCDILENVKNNIEIRCNYNKEINNEFLKRNTYQGFNRSILNMVKKICVENVTSNDYVVDMTVGNGNDTLFLANISKKVFGFDIQDIAIKNTTKLLEENNVDNYELFNISHDKIDIVLNKYKNNIKLILFNLGYLPCGDKFITTNHETTLNAIKSSLDMLKNDSLILVVFYPHPEGKLEAKVVLDYLNNYNLNYTIYKNTPNEDAPYLVVISK
;
A
#
# COMPACT_ATOMS: atom_id res chain seq x y z
N PHE A 1 -25.47 -20.08 6.75
CA PHE A 1 -24.15 -20.76 6.80
C PHE A 1 -23.14 -19.85 6.10
N SER A 2 -22.40 -19.06 6.86
CA SER A 2 -21.28 -18.27 6.40
C SER A 2 -20.10 -19.22 6.09
N ARG A 3 -19.75 -19.36 4.82
CA ARG A 3 -18.50 -20.03 4.46
C ARG A 3 -17.33 -19.14 4.90
N VAL A 4 -16.72 -19.48 6.02
CA VAL A 4 -15.39 -18.98 6.39
C VAL A 4 -14.43 -19.64 5.39
N TRP A 5 -13.91 -18.87 4.44
CA TRP A 5 -12.81 -19.32 3.59
C TRP A 5 -11.55 -19.37 4.46
N LEU A 6 -11.23 -20.54 5.00
CA LEU A 6 -9.91 -20.77 5.57
C LEU A 6 -8.90 -20.75 4.40
N PHE A 7 -8.17 -19.68 4.30
CA PHE A 7 -7.00 -19.65 3.42
C PHE A 7 -5.90 -20.53 4.04
N MET A 8 -5.39 -21.48 3.27
CA MET A 8 -4.26 -22.29 3.73
C MET A 8 -3.00 -21.42 3.66
N GLU A 9 -2.39 -21.22 4.80
CA GLU A 9 -1.12 -20.53 4.97
C GLU A 9 -0.04 -21.56 5.34
N ILE A 10 1.14 -21.45 4.75
CA ILE A 10 2.27 -22.34 5.08
C ILE A 10 3.52 -21.53 5.35
N ASN A 11 4.40 -22.08 6.18
CA ASN A 11 5.69 -21.52 6.51
C ASN A 11 6.80 -22.41 5.92
N LEU A 12 7.73 -21.82 5.17
CA LEU A 12 8.86 -22.53 4.55
C LEU A 12 10.18 -21.93 5.00
N ASP A 13 11.09 -22.78 5.46
CA ASP A 13 12.45 -22.39 5.78
C ASP A 13 13.32 -22.44 4.52
N TYR A 14 13.85 -21.28 4.12
CA TYR A 14 14.71 -21.14 2.93
C TYR A 14 15.99 -21.99 3.04
N ASN A 15 16.51 -22.17 4.25
CA ASN A 15 17.75 -22.93 4.48
C ASN A 15 17.53 -24.45 4.47
N ASN A 16 16.27 -24.90 4.37
CA ASN A 16 15.98 -26.32 4.30
C ASN A 16 16.33 -26.87 2.91
N ILE A 17 16.96 -28.05 2.87
CA ILE A 17 17.43 -28.69 1.64
C ILE A 17 16.29 -28.97 0.63
N ASP A 18 15.07 -29.16 1.12
CA ASP A 18 13.87 -29.41 0.29
C ASP A 18 13.02 -28.14 0.02
N PHE A 19 13.52 -26.94 0.39
CA PHE A 19 12.78 -25.69 0.22
C PHE A 19 12.29 -25.50 -1.22
N LYS A 20 13.18 -25.68 -2.20
CA LYS A 20 12.88 -25.50 -3.62
C LYS A 20 11.76 -26.45 -4.08
N ASP A 21 11.80 -27.70 -3.68
CA ASP A 21 10.80 -28.69 -4.07
C ASP A 21 9.45 -28.40 -3.40
N LYS A 22 9.45 -27.98 -2.13
CA LYS A 22 8.23 -27.61 -1.40
C LYS A 22 7.54 -26.38 -1.97
N ILE A 23 8.29 -25.35 -2.34
CA ILE A 23 7.70 -24.10 -2.84
C ILE A 23 7.18 -24.25 -4.28
N ILE A 24 7.80 -25.07 -5.10
CA ILE A 24 7.34 -25.35 -6.46
C ILE A 24 6.10 -26.27 -6.45
N ASN A 25 6.04 -27.22 -5.53
CA ASN A 25 5.00 -28.25 -5.41
C ASN A 25 3.99 -27.94 -4.28
N LEU A 26 3.58 -26.68 -4.14
CA LEU A 26 2.63 -26.26 -3.12
C LEU A 26 1.32 -27.02 -3.17
N PRO A 27 0.74 -27.44 -2.02
CA PRO A 27 -0.57 -28.08 -1.96
C PRO A 27 -1.67 -27.22 -2.61
N LYS A 28 -2.70 -27.87 -3.14
CA LYS A 28 -3.89 -27.17 -3.62
C LYS A 28 -4.54 -26.38 -2.49
N GLY A 29 -4.88 -25.12 -2.75
CA GLY A 29 -5.58 -24.26 -1.77
C GLY A 29 -4.66 -23.38 -0.95
N VAL A 30 -3.34 -23.51 -1.04
CA VAL A 30 -2.40 -22.55 -0.44
C VAL A 30 -2.60 -21.18 -1.08
N LYS A 31 -2.75 -20.17 -0.24
CA LYS A 31 -2.90 -18.78 -0.65
C LYS A 31 -1.79 -17.87 -0.13
N ILE A 32 -1.16 -18.25 0.98
CA ILE A 32 -0.10 -17.49 1.63
C ILE A 32 1.08 -18.43 1.91
N VAL A 33 2.27 -18.02 1.53
CA VAL A 33 3.52 -18.69 1.85
C VAL A 33 4.44 -17.71 2.56
N ASN A 34 4.76 -18.00 3.81
CA ASN A 34 5.79 -17.26 4.56
C ASN A 34 7.14 -17.94 4.37
N ILE A 35 8.12 -17.20 3.93
CA ILE A 35 9.50 -17.69 3.75
C ILE A 35 10.36 -17.09 4.84
N TYR A 36 11.10 -17.94 5.55
CA TYR A 36 12.04 -17.54 6.59
C TYR A 36 13.37 -18.30 6.42
N GLY A 37 14.46 -17.83 7.01
CA GLY A 37 15.81 -18.42 6.92
C GLY A 37 16.91 -17.37 7.02
N ASP A 38 18.11 -17.74 7.32
CA ASP A 38 19.27 -16.85 7.38
C ASP A 38 19.94 -16.76 6.00
N ASN A 39 20.50 -15.59 5.66
CA ASN A 39 21.28 -15.39 4.44
C ASN A 39 20.53 -15.74 3.14
N ILE A 40 19.25 -15.40 3.04
CA ILE A 40 18.45 -15.63 1.84
C ILE A 40 19.12 -14.93 0.64
N ASN A 41 19.51 -15.71 -0.37
CA ASN A 41 19.93 -15.16 -1.65
C ASN A 41 18.71 -14.77 -2.47
N ILE A 42 18.49 -13.46 -2.60
CA ILE A 42 17.30 -12.89 -3.24
C ILE A 42 17.22 -13.29 -4.72
N SER A 43 18.32 -13.28 -5.44
CA SER A 43 18.35 -13.66 -6.85
C SER A 43 17.89 -15.11 -7.03
N THR A 44 18.47 -16.02 -6.27
CA THR A 44 18.10 -17.43 -6.27
C THR A 44 16.64 -17.64 -5.86
N LEU A 45 16.17 -16.93 -4.83
CA LEU A 45 14.79 -17.03 -4.39
C LEU A 45 13.83 -16.55 -5.50
N CYS A 46 14.11 -15.43 -6.15
CA CYS A 46 13.29 -14.93 -7.24
C CYS A 46 13.24 -15.91 -8.42
N ASP A 47 14.38 -16.52 -8.80
CA ASP A 47 14.46 -17.51 -9.88
C ASP A 47 13.63 -18.77 -9.54
N ILE A 48 13.61 -19.18 -8.28
CA ILE A 48 12.75 -20.28 -7.81
C ILE A 48 11.27 -19.89 -7.90
N LEU A 49 10.93 -18.68 -7.47
CA LEU A 49 9.55 -18.19 -7.41
C LEU A 49 8.94 -17.94 -8.80
N GLU A 50 9.75 -17.74 -9.84
CA GLU A 50 9.27 -17.68 -11.23
C GLU A 50 8.53 -18.96 -11.66
N ASN A 51 8.84 -20.07 -11.03
CA ASN A 51 8.21 -21.37 -11.28
C ASN A 51 7.00 -21.65 -10.39
N VAL A 52 6.66 -20.79 -9.45
CA VAL A 52 5.53 -20.94 -8.54
C VAL A 52 4.25 -20.49 -9.23
N LYS A 53 3.21 -21.34 -9.19
CA LYS A 53 1.91 -21.08 -9.83
C LYS A 53 1.25 -19.81 -9.29
N ASN A 54 0.66 -19.03 -10.18
CA ASN A 54 -0.02 -17.77 -9.91
C ASN A 54 -1.13 -17.84 -8.84
N ASN A 55 -1.38 -16.73 -8.15
CA ASN A 55 -2.38 -16.48 -7.11
C ASN A 55 -1.99 -16.90 -5.68
N ILE A 56 -0.70 -16.89 -5.35
CA ILE A 56 -0.20 -17.12 -4.00
C ILE A 56 0.49 -15.85 -3.53
N GLU A 57 0.14 -15.38 -2.34
CA GLU A 57 0.84 -14.30 -1.66
C GLU A 57 2.09 -14.88 -1.00
N ILE A 58 3.24 -14.31 -1.30
CA ILE A 58 4.53 -14.71 -0.71
C ILE A 58 4.99 -13.61 0.21
N ARG A 59 5.27 -13.98 1.45
CA ARG A 59 5.76 -13.09 2.50
C ARG A 59 7.16 -13.54 2.90
N CYS A 60 8.13 -12.64 2.77
CA CYS A 60 9.47 -12.84 3.29
C CYS A 60 9.69 -11.99 4.52
N ASN A 61 9.87 -12.61 5.68
CA ASN A 61 9.94 -11.89 6.97
C ASN A 61 11.36 -11.42 7.34
N TYR A 62 12.26 -11.14 6.33
CA TYR A 62 13.65 -11.13 6.72
C TYR A 62 14.36 -9.81 6.85
N ASN A 63 14.44 -9.00 5.97
CA ASN A 63 14.92 -7.66 6.17
C ASN A 63 14.37 -6.72 5.10
N LYS A 64 14.55 -5.44 5.35
CA LYS A 64 14.03 -4.37 4.52
C LYS A 64 14.52 -4.45 3.06
N GLU A 65 15.77 -4.85 2.85
CA GLU A 65 16.39 -4.95 1.52
C GLU A 65 15.84 -6.15 0.73
N ILE A 66 15.70 -7.30 1.38
CA ILE A 66 15.14 -8.51 0.77
C ILE A 66 13.69 -8.28 0.35
N ASN A 67 12.88 -7.70 1.23
CA ASN A 67 11.48 -7.40 0.92
C ASN A 67 11.35 -6.42 -0.24
N ASN A 68 12.20 -5.40 -0.33
CA ASN A 68 12.16 -4.43 -1.40
C ASN A 68 12.56 -5.03 -2.75
N GLU A 69 13.61 -5.84 -2.80
CA GLU A 69 14.03 -6.50 -4.04
C GLU A 69 13.01 -7.54 -4.48
N PHE A 70 12.45 -8.29 -3.55
CA PHE A 70 11.37 -9.23 -3.80
C PHE A 70 10.12 -8.53 -4.37
N LEU A 71 9.70 -7.41 -3.78
CA LEU A 71 8.59 -6.61 -4.29
C LEU A 71 8.87 -6.07 -5.69
N LYS A 72 10.07 -5.58 -5.98
CA LYS A 72 10.47 -5.12 -7.32
C LYS A 72 10.33 -6.20 -8.38
N ARG A 73 10.75 -7.43 -8.10
CA ARG A 73 10.72 -8.53 -9.08
C ARG A 73 9.34 -9.17 -9.23
N ASN A 74 8.64 -9.42 -8.13
CA ASN A 74 7.33 -10.10 -8.18
C ASN A 74 6.19 -9.21 -8.65
N THR A 75 6.30 -7.88 -8.56
CA THR A 75 5.35 -6.99 -9.22
C THR A 75 5.39 -7.11 -10.74
N TYR A 76 6.46 -7.68 -11.30
CA TYR A 76 6.61 -7.78 -12.77
C TYR A 76 5.91 -9.00 -13.40
N GLN A 77 5.70 -10.10 -12.69
CA GLN A 77 5.35 -11.36 -13.35
C GLN A 77 4.04 -12.06 -12.97
N GLY A 78 3.36 -11.77 -11.89
CA GLY A 78 2.22 -12.65 -11.55
C GLY A 78 1.19 -12.16 -10.54
N PHE A 79 1.49 -11.20 -9.72
CA PHE A 79 0.54 -10.66 -8.74
C PHE A 79 -0.43 -9.63 -9.34
N ASN A 80 -0.61 -9.63 -10.58
CA ASN A 80 -0.80 -8.52 -11.47
C ASN A 80 -2.24 -8.16 -11.83
N ARG A 81 -3.21 -8.35 -10.95
CA ARG A 81 -4.59 -7.91 -11.25
C ARG A 81 -5.27 -7.08 -10.17
N SER A 82 -4.61 -6.82 -9.07
CA SER A 82 -5.14 -5.95 -8.02
C SER A 82 -4.60 -4.52 -8.18
N ILE A 83 -5.47 -3.53 -8.05
CA ILE A 83 -5.06 -2.11 -7.99
C ILE A 83 -4.07 -1.87 -6.87
N LEU A 84 -4.22 -2.54 -5.72
CA LEU A 84 -3.30 -2.42 -4.59
C LEU A 84 -1.89 -2.94 -4.92
N ASN A 85 -1.77 -3.95 -5.78
CA ASN A 85 -0.46 -4.40 -6.26
C ASN A 85 0.19 -3.37 -7.19
N MET A 86 -0.60 -2.68 -8.01
CA MET A 86 -0.12 -1.56 -8.82
C MET A 86 0.38 -0.42 -7.93
N VAL A 87 -0.35 -0.08 -6.86
CA VAL A 87 0.08 0.91 -5.86
C VAL A 87 1.45 0.52 -5.27
N LYS A 88 1.58 -0.72 -4.78
CA LYS A 88 2.84 -1.21 -4.19
C LYS A 88 3.99 -1.15 -5.19
N LYS A 89 3.76 -1.54 -6.44
CA LYS A 89 4.76 -1.43 -7.51
C LYS A 89 5.24 0.01 -7.68
N ILE A 90 4.33 0.96 -7.86
CA ILE A 90 4.68 2.37 -8.04
C ILE A 90 5.43 2.90 -6.82
N CYS A 91 5.02 2.54 -5.60
CA CYS A 91 5.74 2.93 -4.39
C CYS A 91 7.20 2.44 -4.41
N VAL A 92 7.43 1.16 -4.71
CA VAL A 92 8.79 0.57 -4.72
C VAL A 92 9.68 1.17 -5.82
N GLU A 93 9.10 1.50 -6.98
CA GLU A 93 9.83 2.10 -8.09
C GLU A 93 10.22 3.56 -7.83
N ASN A 94 9.49 4.27 -6.95
CA ASN A 94 9.66 5.72 -6.77
C ASN A 94 10.16 6.13 -5.38
N VAL A 95 10.08 5.27 -4.36
CA VAL A 95 10.46 5.58 -2.98
C VAL A 95 11.76 4.87 -2.60
N THR A 96 12.62 5.58 -1.91
CA THR A 96 13.87 5.07 -1.34
C THR A 96 13.88 5.19 0.19
N SER A 97 14.84 4.51 0.85
CA SER A 97 15.04 4.62 2.30
C SER A 97 15.44 6.02 2.79
N ASN A 98 15.62 6.99 1.90
CA ASN A 98 15.89 8.38 2.25
C ASN A 98 14.65 9.29 2.16
N ASP A 99 13.51 8.76 1.72
CA ASP A 99 12.33 9.53 1.41
C ASP A 99 11.30 9.54 2.56
N TYR A 100 10.63 10.67 2.73
CA TYR A 100 9.44 10.81 3.55
C TYR A 100 8.21 10.50 2.73
N VAL A 101 7.30 9.70 3.30
CA VAL A 101 6.04 9.30 2.67
C VAL A 101 4.87 9.50 3.62
N VAL A 102 3.66 9.60 3.08
CA VAL A 102 2.44 9.79 3.86
C VAL A 102 1.40 8.76 3.48
N ASP A 103 0.77 8.15 4.48
CA ASP A 103 -0.46 7.36 4.37
C ASP A 103 -1.63 8.19 4.90
N MET A 104 -2.53 8.59 4.02
CA MET A 104 -3.65 9.50 4.35
C MET A 104 -4.88 8.78 4.90
N THR A 105 -4.84 7.43 4.92
CA THR A 105 -5.96 6.55 5.31
C THR A 105 -5.43 5.29 5.95
N VAL A 106 -4.86 5.44 7.14
CA VAL A 106 -4.08 4.40 7.85
C VAL A 106 -4.85 3.08 8.02
N GLY A 107 -6.13 3.15 8.41
CA GLY A 107 -6.98 1.97 8.58
C GLY A 107 -6.37 0.92 9.51
N ASN A 108 -6.23 -0.31 9.02
CA ASN A 108 -5.61 -1.40 9.78
C ASN A 108 -4.08 -1.46 9.65
N GLY A 109 -3.43 -0.45 9.03
CA GLY A 109 -1.99 -0.27 9.03
C GLY A 109 -1.21 -1.06 7.99
N ASN A 110 -1.86 -1.83 7.12
CA ASN A 110 -1.14 -2.66 6.14
C ASN A 110 -0.33 -1.82 5.15
N ASP A 111 -0.90 -0.72 4.65
CA ASP A 111 -0.20 0.19 3.74
C ASP A 111 0.84 1.02 4.49
N THR A 112 0.55 1.45 5.72
CA THR A 112 1.51 2.13 6.60
C THR A 112 2.74 1.26 6.89
N LEU A 113 2.54 -0.02 7.25
CA LEU A 113 3.62 -0.98 7.47
C LEU A 113 4.46 -1.17 6.20
N PHE A 114 3.81 -1.34 5.05
CA PHE A 114 4.49 -1.47 3.79
C PHE A 114 5.33 -0.22 3.46
N LEU A 115 4.76 0.98 3.60
CA LEU A 115 5.45 2.24 3.34
C LEU A 115 6.62 2.47 4.30
N ALA A 116 6.48 2.12 5.59
CA ALA A 116 7.57 2.20 6.56
C ALA A 116 8.77 1.34 6.17
N ASN A 117 8.51 0.17 5.60
CA ASN A 117 9.57 -0.75 5.16
C ASN A 117 10.38 -0.27 3.96
N ILE A 118 9.87 0.66 3.15
CA ILE A 118 10.55 1.15 1.94
C ILE A 118 11.03 2.60 2.04
N SER A 119 10.70 3.31 3.11
CA SER A 119 10.96 4.74 3.25
C SER A 119 11.83 5.07 4.46
N LYS A 120 12.28 6.31 4.53
CA LYS A 120 12.96 6.86 5.71
C LYS A 120 12.01 6.99 6.89
N LYS A 121 10.80 7.51 6.63
CA LYS A 121 9.75 7.64 7.62
C LYS A 121 8.39 7.74 6.95
N VAL A 122 7.39 7.08 7.52
CA VAL A 122 5.99 7.22 7.14
C VAL A 122 5.24 8.07 8.16
N PHE A 123 4.40 8.97 7.66
CA PHE A 123 3.42 9.72 8.43
C PHE A 123 2.04 9.18 8.10
N GLY A 124 1.25 8.83 9.11
CA GLY A 124 -0.07 8.23 8.91
C GLY A 124 -1.18 9.07 9.52
N PHE A 125 -2.29 9.22 8.79
CA PHE A 125 -3.47 9.97 9.22
C PHE A 125 -4.70 9.06 9.27
N ASP A 126 -5.47 9.12 10.33
CA ASP A 126 -6.81 8.54 10.42
C ASP A 126 -7.63 9.27 11.48
N ILE A 127 -8.94 9.47 11.20
CA ILE A 127 -9.86 10.08 12.15
C ILE A 127 -10.32 9.09 13.24
N GLN A 128 -10.17 7.79 13.00
CA GLN A 128 -10.62 6.74 13.90
C GLN A 128 -9.50 6.34 14.87
N ASP A 129 -9.68 6.56 16.16
CA ASP A 129 -8.74 6.17 17.20
C ASP A 129 -8.42 4.66 17.17
N ILE A 130 -9.40 3.82 16.81
CA ILE A 130 -9.19 2.37 16.68
C ILE A 130 -8.21 2.03 15.54
N ALA A 131 -8.24 2.77 14.43
CA ALA A 131 -7.30 2.60 13.33
C ALA A 131 -5.87 2.91 13.78
N ILE A 132 -5.69 4.04 14.48
CA ILE A 132 -4.39 4.43 15.05
C ILE A 132 -3.87 3.36 16.02
N LYS A 133 -4.70 2.87 16.94
CA LYS A 133 -4.31 1.83 17.91
C LYS A 133 -3.93 0.52 17.24
N ASN A 134 -4.73 0.04 16.28
CA ASN A 134 -4.46 -1.20 15.57
C ASN A 134 -3.16 -1.10 14.79
N THR A 135 -2.94 0.03 14.12
CA THR A 135 -1.73 0.27 13.33
C THR A 135 -0.49 0.39 14.20
N THR A 136 -0.58 1.12 15.33
CA THR A 136 0.54 1.18 16.30
C THR A 136 0.95 -0.22 16.73
N LYS A 137 -0.02 -1.04 17.14
CA LYS A 137 0.24 -2.42 17.54
C LYS A 137 0.89 -3.24 16.41
N LEU A 138 0.36 -3.12 15.18
CA LEU A 138 0.92 -3.83 14.02
C LEU A 138 2.37 -3.42 13.75
N LEU A 139 2.69 -2.13 13.83
CA LEU A 139 4.05 -1.62 13.60
C LEU A 139 5.02 -2.07 14.70
N GLU A 140 4.60 -2.03 15.98
CA GLU A 140 5.38 -2.52 17.11
C GLU A 140 5.67 -4.02 17.02
N GLU A 141 4.66 -4.84 16.69
CA GLU A 141 4.80 -6.29 16.48
C GLU A 141 5.78 -6.64 15.34
N ASN A 142 5.94 -5.73 14.37
CA ASN A 142 6.89 -5.88 13.26
C ASN A 142 8.22 -5.15 13.49
N ASN A 143 8.49 -4.65 14.69
CA ASN A 143 9.71 -3.91 15.06
C ASN A 143 9.99 -2.70 14.15
N VAL A 144 8.94 -2.01 13.74
CA VAL A 144 9.02 -0.79 12.94
C VAL A 144 8.98 0.41 13.87
N ASP A 145 9.94 1.34 13.74
CA ASP A 145 10.09 2.53 14.57
C ASP A 145 10.10 3.85 13.76
N ASN A 146 10.17 3.78 12.44
CA ASN A 146 10.26 4.91 11.54
C ASN A 146 8.88 5.43 11.09
N TYR A 147 7.97 5.61 12.03
CA TYR A 147 6.62 6.13 11.76
C TYR A 147 6.22 7.26 12.71
N GLU A 148 5.16 7.97 12.34
CA GLU A 148 4.44 8.91 13.19
C GLU A 148 2.97 8.92 12.77
N LEU A 149 2.06 8.63 13.70
CA LEU A 149 0.61 8.52 13.43
C LEU A 149 -0.15 9.67 14.07
N PHE A 150 -1.17 10.17 13.36
CA PHE A 150 -1.97 11.30 13.78
C PHE A 150 -3.46 10.92 13.75
N ASN A 151 -4.11 10.98 14.91
CA ASN A 151 -5.55 10.81 15.00
C ASN A 151 -6.27 12.12 14.67
N ILE A 152 -6.24 12.47 13.39
CA ILE A 152 -6.81 13.71 12.84
C ILE A 152 -7.19 13.50 11.37
N SER A 153 -8.08 14.32 10.88
CA SER A 153 -8.46 14.30 9.45
C SER A 153 -7.27 14.65 8.55
N HIS A 154 -7.14 13.90 7.46
CA HIS A 154 -6.06 14.02 6.49
C HIS A 154 -6.03 15.39 5.76
N ASP A 155 -7.13 16.15 5.77
CA ASP A 155 -7.17 17.51 5.22
C ASP A 155 -6.33 18.53 6.04
N LYS A 156 -5.77 18.11 7.17
CA LYS A 156 -4.88 18.93 8.03
C LYS A 156 -3.39 18.65 7.81
N ILE A 157 -3.03 17.96 6.73
CA ILE A 157 -1.64 17.58 6.42
C ILE A 157 -0.69 18.79 6.42
N ASP A 158 -1.09 19.91 5.83
CA ASP A 158 -0.30 21.14 5.74
C ASP A 158 0.01 21.76 7.10
N ILE A 159 -0.92 21.64 8.07
CA ILE A 159 -0.73 22.10 9.44
C ILE A 159 0.19 21.16 10.20
N VAL A 160 -0.13 19.85 10.15
CA VAL A 160 0.56 18.81 10.92
C VAL A 160 2.00 18.60 10.44
N LEU A 161 2.19 18.57 9.12
CA LEU A 161 3.49 18.31 8.51
C LEU A 161 4.16 19.56 7.91
N ASN A 162 3.81 20.76 8.36
CA ASN A 162 4.35 22.02 7.81
C ASN A 162 5.88 22.06 7.71
N LYS A 163 6.59 21.47 8.70
CA LYS A 163 8.06 21.36 8.69
C LYS A 163 8.64 20.48 7.57
N TYR A 164 7.78 19.66 6.92
CA TYR A 164 8.14 18.78 5.82
C TYR A 164 7.65 19.30 4.45
N LYS A 165 7.15 20.53 4.39
CA LYS A 165 6.71 21.17 3.14
C LYS A 165 7.82 21.09 2.09
N ASN A 166 7.44 20.72 0.86
CA ASN A 166 8.35 20.47 -0.27
C ASN A 166 9.39 19.34 -0.02
N ASN A 167 9.10 18.39 0.87
CA ASN A 167 10.04 17.30 1.19
C ASN A 167 9.38 15.90 1.17
N ILE A 168 8.09 15.82 0.89
CA ILE A 168 7.38 14.54 0.80
C ILE A 168 7.55 13.95 -0.61
N LYS A 169 7.94 12.67 -0.68
CA LYS A 169 8.16 11.96 -1.95
C LYS A 169 6.91 11.29 -2.48
N LEU A 170 6.08 10.74 -1.60
CA LEU A 170 4.88 10.02 -2.00
C LEU A 170 3.79 10.18 -0.95
N ILE A 171 2.57 10.41 -1.42
CA ILE A 171 1.36 10.47 -0.59
C ILE A 171 0.37 9.43 -1.13
N LEU A 172 -0.11 8.55 -0.26
CA LEU A 172 -1.06 7.49 -0.59
C LEU A 172 -2.42 7.78 0.05
N PHE A 173 -3.46 7.72 -0.76
CA PHE A 173 -4.86 7.67 -0.36
C PHE A 173 -5.45 6.33 -0.78
N ASN A 174 -5.86 5.51 0.17
CA ASN A 174 -6.65 4.30 -0.07
C ASN A 174 -8.07 4.56 0.48
N LEU A 175 -8.88 5.24 -0.34
CA LEU A 175 -10.16 5.82 0.08
C LEU A 175 -11.20 4.73 0.40
N GLY A 176 -12.16 5.07 1.27
CA GLY A 176 -13.26 4.17 1.62
C GLY A 176 -13.53 4.13 3.12
N TYR A 177 -13.83 2.96 3.64
CA TYR A 177 -14.13 2.72 5.05
C TYR A 177 -13.15 1.71 5.67
N LEU A 178 -13.01 1.76 6.98
CA LEU A 178 -12.18 0.82 7.73
C LEU A 178 -12.75 -0.61 7.59
N PRO A 179 -11.99 -1.57 7.05
CA PRO A 179 -12.43 -2.97 7.00
C PRO A 179 -12.77 -3.50 8.41
N CYS A 180 -13.94 -4.11 8.56
CA CYS A 180 -14.51 -4.55 9.83
C CYS A 180 -14.86 -3.42 10.83
N GLY A 181 -14.76 -2.16 10.43
CA GLY A 181 -15.19 -1.00 11.19
C GLY A 181 -16.63 -0.58 10.88
N ASP A 182 -17.01 0.59 11.40
CA ASP A 182 -18.31 1.20 11.10
C ASP A 182 -18.31 1.72 9.66
N LYS A 183 -19.16 1.16 8.81
CA LYS A 183 -19.28 1.55 7.40
C LYS A 183 -19.89 2.93 7.17
N PHE A 184 -20.47 3.54 8.21
CA PHE A 184 -20.94 4.92 8.15
C PHE A 184 -19.78 5.93 8.26
N ILE A 185 -18.61 5.49 8.76
CA ILE A 185 -17.40 6.30 8.80
C ILE A 185 -16.60 5.95 7.54
N THR A 186 -16.71 6.79 6.53
CA THR A 186 -15.98 6.68 5.26
C THR A 186 -15.27 8.01 4.95
N THR A 187 -14.32 7.98 4.05
CA THR A 187 -13.73 9.20 3.47
C THR A 187 -14.83 10.02 2.79
N ASN A 188 -14.62 11.32 2.70
CA ASN A 188 -15.60 12.28 2.25
C ASN A 188 -15.01 13.16 1.15
N HIS A 189 -15.78 13.43 0.09
CA HIS A 189 -15.30 14.16 -1.09
C HIS A 189 -14.75 15.55 -0.77
N GLU A 190 -15.30 16.28 0.21
CA GLU A 190 -14.82 17.61 0.58
C GLU A 190 -13.45 17.53 1.27
N THR A 191 -13.32 16.66 2.28
CA THR A 191 -12.05 16.49 3.01
C THR A 191 -10.99 15.88 2.12
N THR A 192 -11.34 14.92 1.27
CA THR A 192 -10.43 14.31 0.29
C THR A 192 -9.90 15.33 -0.71
N LEU A 193 -10.77 16.17 -1.29
CA LEU A 193 -10.34 17.22 -2.22
C LEU A 193 -9.43 18.23 -1.52
N ASN A 194 -9.76 18.67 -0.30
CA ASN A 194 -8.92 19.60 0.45
C ASN A 194 -7.57 18.98 0.78
N ALA A 195 -7.55 17.72 1.18
CA ALA A 195 -6.32 16.98 1.45
C ALA A 195 -5.43 16.88 0.20
N ILE A 196 -5.98 16.58 -0.98
CA ILE A 196 -5.22 16.54 -2.23
C ILE A 196 -4.64 17.91 -2.58
N LYS A 197 -5.41 18.99 -2.43
CA LYS A 197 -4.91 20.36 -2.63
C LYS A 197 -3.72 20.68 -1.71
N SER A 198 -3.87 20.45 -0.42
CA SER A 198 -2.78 20.66 0.55
C SER A 198 -1.59 19.74 0.28
N SER A 199 -1.84 18.51 -0.17
CA SER A 199 -0.79 17.53 -0.49
C SER A 199 0.13 17.99 -1.62
N LEU A 200 -0.38 18.68 -2.64
CA LEU A 200 0.43 19.19 -3.75
C LEU A 200 1.52 20.16 -3.28
N ASP A 201 1.23 20.94 -2.24
CA ASP A 201 2.21 21.86 -1.64
C ASP A 201 3.26 21.15 -0.78
N MET A 202 2.94 19.95 -0.30
CA MET A 202 3.85 19.14 0.54
C MET A 202 4.90 18.39 -0.27
N LEU A 203 4.59 18.11 -1.54
CA LEU A 203 5.44 17.32 -2.43
C LEU A 203 6.74 18.06 -2.81
N LYS A 204 7.85 17.33 -2.81
CA LYS A 204 9.09 17.74 -3.52
C LYS A 204 8.93 17.53 -5.04
N ASN A 205 9.91 17.95 -5.83
CA ASN A 205 9.93 17.66 -7.27
C ASN A 205 10.01 16.15 -7.53
N ASP A 206 9.48 15.69 -8.67
CA ASP A 206 9.43 14.29 -9.09
C ASP A 206 8.73 13.37 -8.07
N SER A 207 7.64 13.86 -7.49
CA SER A 207 6.88 13.18 -6.43
C SER A 207 5.48 12.83 -6.89
N LEU A 208 4.85 11.90 -6.17
CA LEU A 208 3.57 11.35 -6.56
C LEU A 208 2.53 11.44 -5.45
N ILE A 209 1.27 11.64 -5.86
CA ILE A 209 0.10 11.31 -5.06
C ILE A 209 -0.60 10.12 -5.72
N LEU A 210 -0.82 9.06 -4.96
CA LEU A 210 -1.55 7.87 -5.37
C LEU A 210 -2.92 7.87 -4.71
N VAL A 211 -3.98 7.80 -5.51
CA VAL A 211 -5.36 7.80 -5.00
C VAL A 211 -6.11 6.59 -5.52
N VAL A 212 -6.48 5.68 -4.61
CA VAL A 212 -7.33 4.53 -4.95
C VAL A 212 -8.78 4.90 -4.68
N PHE A 213 -9.59 4.91 -5.73
CA PHE A 213 -11.03 5.14 -5.66
C PHE A 213 -11.81 3.83 -5.70
N TYR A 214 -12.83 3.73 -4.84
CA TYR A 214 -13.75 2.59 -4.78
C TYR A 214 -15.14 3.03 -5.26
N PRO A 215 -15.88 2.19 -6.01
CA PRO A 215 -17.07 2.58 -6.74
C PRO A 215 -18.36 2.60 -5.90
N HIS A 216 -18.29 2.86 -4.60
CA HIS A 216 -19.47 3.15 -3.78
C HIS A 216 -19.96 4.61 -4.01
N PRO A 217 -21.19 4.98 -3.60
CA PRO A 217 -21.76 6.29 -3.95
C PRO A 217 -20.86 7.47 -3.57
N GLU A 218 -20.32 7.51 -2.36
CA GLU A 218 -19.40 8.58 -1.94
C GLU A 218 -18.08 8.51 -2.71
N GLY A 219 -17.52 7.31 -2.94
CA GLY A 219 -16.29 7.14 -3.70
C GLY A 219 -16.40 7.60 -5.17
N LYS A 220 -17.57 7.43 -5.79
CA LYS A 220 -17.85 8.00 -7.12
C LYS A 220 -17.88 9.52 -7.09
N LEU A 221 -18.40 10.12 -6.04
CA LEU A 221 -18.40 11.57 -5.85
C LEU A 221 -17.00 12.10 -5.56
N GLU A 222 -16.23 11.44 -4.68
CA GLU A 222 -14.82 11.75 -4.41
C GLU A 222 -14.01 11.76 -5.72
N ALA A 223 -14.14 10.69 -6.52
CA ALA A 223 -13.47 10.58 -7.80
C ALA A 223 -13.82 11.71 -8.75
N LYS A 224 -15.13 12.03 -8.87
CA LYS A 224 -15.59 13.11 -9.72
C LYS A 224 -15.00 14.46 -9.33
N VAL A 225 -15.11 14.86 -8.08
CA VAL A 225 -14.63 16.18 -7.64
C VAL A 225 -13.12 16.31 -7.74
N VAL A 226 -12.39 15.23 -7.50
CA VAL A 226 -10.93 15.21 -7.65
C VAL A 226 -10.53 15.31 -9.12
N LEU A 227 -11.12 14.50 -10.01
CA LEU A 227 -10.80 14.55 -11.45
C LEU A 227 -11.20 15.89 -12.07
N ASP A 228 -12.35 16.46 -11.71
CA ASP A 228 -12.75 17.79 -12.13
C ASP A 228 -11.73 18.86 -11.70
N TYR A 229 -11.22 18.77 -10.46
CA TYR A 229 -10.17 19.66 -9.98
C TYR A 229 -8.86 19.49 -10.78
N LEU A 230 -8.40 18.25 -10.99
CA LEU A 230 -7.16 17.98 -11.73
C LEU A 230 -7.24 18.53 -13.16
N ASN A 231 -8.39 18.35 -13.84
CA ASN A 231 -8.61 18.86 -15.19
C ASN A 231 -8.67 20.40 -15.23
N ASN A 232 -9.39 21.03 -14.29
CA ASN A 232 -9.55 22.49 -14.26
C ASN A 232 -8.23 23.22 -14.02
N TYR A 233 -7.28 22.58 -13.33
CA TYR A 233 -5.96 23.16 -13.04
C TYR A 233 -4.84 22.59 -13.92
N ASN A 234 -5.17 21.80 -14.95
CA ASN A 234 -4.23 21.18 -15.88
C ASN A 234 -3.09 20.41 -15.17
N LEU A 235 -3.43 19.69 -14.10
CA LEU A 235 -2.47 18.90 -13.36
C LEU A 235 -2.19 17.57 -14.09
N ASN A 236 -0.95 17.12 -14.05
CA ASN A 236 -0.56 15.85 -14.68
C ASN A 236 -1.05 14.67 -13.85
N TYR A 237 -1.83 13.78 -14.46
CA TYR A 237 -2.25 12.55 -13.82
C TYR A 237 -2.45 11.41 -14.82
N THR A 238 -2.39 10.17 -14.33
CA THR A 238 -2.66 8.95 -15.11
C THR A 238 -3.66 8.07 -14.36
N ILE A 239 -4.60 7.49 -15.07
CA ILE A 239 -5.58 6.55 -14.52
C ILE A 239 -5.19 5.12 -14.88
N TYR A 240 -5.11 4.24 -13.88
CA TYR A 240 -4.87 2.81 -14.04
C TYR A 240 -6.09 2.01 -13.64
N LYS A 241 -6.62 1.22 -14.59
CA LYS A 241 -7.70 0.26 -14.37
C LYS A 241 -7.18 -1.15 -14.70
N ASN A 242 -7.52 -2.11 -13.87
CA ASN A 242 -7.16 -3.51 -14.08
C ASN A 242 -8.25 -4.33 -14.77
N THR A 243 -9.41 -3.74 -15.01
CA THR A 243 -10.58 -4.32 -15.66
C THR A 243 -11.39 -3.21 -16.32
N PRO A 244 -12.11 -3.52 -17.41
CA PRO A 244 -13.06 -2.60 -18.02
C PRO A 244 -14.34 -2.35 -17.18
N ASN A 245 -14.55 -3.13 -16.10
CA ASN A 245 -15.72 -2.96 -15.23
C ASN A 245 -15.65 -1.60 -14.51
N GLU A 246 -16.65 -0.76 -14.73
CA GLU A 246 -16.76 0.58 -14.10
C GLU A 246 -17.02 0.51 -12.59
N ASP A 247 -17.53 -0.60 -12.10
CA ASP A 247 -17.73 -0.85 -10.67
C ASP A 247 -16.53 -1.54 -10.00
N ALA A 248 -15.36 -1.46 -10.60
CA ALA A 248 -14.11 -1.91 -9.98
C ALA A 248 -13.28 -0.73 -9.46
N PRO A 249 -12.50 -0.93 -8.38
CA PRO A 249 -11.54 0.08 -7.92
C PRO A 249 -10.53 0.43 -9.01
N TYR A 250 -10.07 1.68 -9.01
CA TYR A 250 -9.02 2.15 -9.90
C TYR A 250 -8.08 3.12 -9.20
N LEU A 251 -6.89 3.29 -9.77
CA LEU A 251 -5.84 4.14 -9.25
C LEU A 251 -5.69 5.40 -10.11
N VAL A 252 -5.62 6.55 -9.47
CA VAL A 252 -5.16 7.81 -10.07
C VAL A 252 -3.79 8.14 -9.51
N VAL A 253 -2.83 8.35 -10.39
CA VAL A 253 -1.47 8.78 -10.06
C VAL A 253 -1.32 10.22 -10.49
N ILE A 254 -1.11 11.13 -9.55
CA ILE A 254 -0.88 12.56 -9.81
C ILE A 254 0.61 12.81 -9.66
N SER A 255 1.23 13.45 -10.63
CA SER A 255 2.67 13.77 -10.64
C SER A 255 2.92 15.27 -10.54
N LYS A 256 3.91 15.62 -9.72
CA LYS A 256 4.40 16.99 -9.56
C LYS A 256 5.72 17.17 -10.31
#